data_015d4b4d5bb8f2c2c794e576d6e06c0d
#
_entry.id   015d4b4d5bb8f2c2c794e576d6e06c0d
#
_cell.length_a   1.000
_cell.length_b   1.000
_cell.length_c   1.000
_cell.angle_alpha   90.00
_cell.angle_beta   90.00
_cell.angle_gamma   90.00
#
_symmetry.space_group_name_H-M   'P 1'
#
loop_
_entity.id
_entity.type
_entity.pdbx_description
1 polymer ?
#
loop_
_entity_poly.entity_id
_entity_poly.type
_entity_poly.pdbx_seq_one_letter_code
_entity_poly.pdbx_strand_id
1 'polypeptide(L)'
;ENKLRLNHWFFSTDLSFYIKGGRISKTAGAIGTILGICPLLNMDNEGRLIPRAKIRSKRKVIQEIVKRMEENADGGLDYSGKCYISQSACVEDAKEVARLVEERFPKLCGKVEINYVGTTIGSHTGPGTVALFFWGKKREA
;
A
#
# COMPACT_ATOMS: atom_id res chain seq x y z
N GLU A 1 5.34 -8.47 -19.99
CA GLU A 1 4.01 -8.05 -20.45
C GLU A 1 3.07 -7.67 -19.31
N ASN A 2 3.09 -8.39 -18.18
CA ASN A 2 2.12 -8.21 -17.08
C ASN A 2 2.58 -7.29 -15.93
N LYS A 3 3.80 -6.74 -15.97
CA LYS A 3 4.33 -5.94 -14.86
C LYS A 3 3.44 -4.76 -14.44
N LEU A 4 2.74 -4.15 -15.40
CA LEU A 4 1.85 -3.02 -15.14
C LEU A 4 0.52 -3.43 -14.50
N ARG A 5 0.20 -4.72 -14.50
CA ARG A 5 -1.01 -5.26 -13.86
C ARG A 5 -0.78 -5.65 -12.40
N LEU A 6 0.47 -5.71 -11.96
CA LEU A 6 0.78 -5.87 -10.56
C LEU A 6 0.57 -4.52 -9.85
N ASN A 7 -0.46 -4.45 -9.04
CA ASN A 7 -0.80 -3.25 -8.28
C ASN A 7 -0.01 -3.21 -6.97
N HIS A 8 0.54 -2.04 -6.67
CA HIS A 8 1.27 -1.74 -5.45
C HIS A 8 0.58 -0.55 -4.78
N TRP A 9 -0.14 -0.81 -3.71
CA TRP A 9 -0.72 0.24 -2.86
C TRP A 9 -0.07 0.19 -1.50
N PHE A 10 0.24 1.34 -0.94
CA PHE A 10 0.87 1.38 0.37
C PHE A 10 0.52 2.66 1.11
N PHE A 11 0.54 2.57 2.42
CA PHE A 11 0.43 3.72 3.29
C PHE A 11 1.59 3.77 4.26
N SER A 12 1.82 4.95 4.83
CA SER A 12 2.78 5.15 5.91
C SER A 12 2.22 6.13 6.92
N THR A 13 2.70 6.03 8.15
CA THR A 13 2.40 7.00 9.20
C THR A 13 3.38 8.17 9.22
N ASP A 14 4.48 8.07 8.46
CA ASP A 14 5.53 9.09 8.40
C ASP A 14 6.20 9.07 7.03
N LEU A 15 6.23 10.22 6.34
CA LEU A 15 6.87 10.38 5.04
C LEU A 15 8.32 10.86 5.10
N SER A 16 8.88 11.08 6.29
CA SER A 16 10.23 11.64 6.44
C SER A 16 11.32 10.82 5.74
N PHE A 17 11.22 9.49 5.80
CA PHE A 17 12.15 8.58 5.13
C PHE A 17 12.04 8.65 3.61
N TYR A 18 10.82 8.75 3.07
CA TYR A 18 10.58 8.91 1.63
C TYR A 18 11.20 10.20 1.09
N ILE A 19 11.11 11.29 1.86
CA ILE A 19 11.69 12.59 1.50
C ILE A 19 13.22 12.51 1.55
N LYS A 20 13.78 12.00 2.64
CA LYS A 20 15.24 11.83 2.81
C LYS A 20 15.85 10.95 1.72
N GLY A 21 15.13 9.89 1.35
CA GLY A 21 15.53 8.97 0.29
C GLY A 21 15.28 9.46 -1.13
N GLY A 22 14.68 10.65 -1.30
CA GLY A 22 14.41 11.25 -2.62
C GLY A 22 13.30 10.58 -3.42
N ARG A 23 12.43 9.78 -2.78
CA ARG A 23 11.31 9.10 -3.45
C ARG A 23 10.06 9.96 -3.53
N ILE A 24 9.96 10.98 -2.67
CA ILE A 24 8.89 11.98 -2.68
C ILE A 24 9.52 13.35 -2.51
N SER A 25 9.07 14.33 -3.29
CA SER A 25 9.55 15.70 -3.18
C SER A 25 9.16 16.33 -1.83
N LYS A 26 9.94 17.29 -1.37
CA LYS A 26 9.63 18.03 -0.13
C LYS A 26 8.24 18.69 -0.18
N THR A 27 7.82 19.17 -1.34
CA THR A 27 6.52 19.79 -1.54
C THR A 27 5.38 18.77 -1.39
N ALA A 28 5.53 17.60 -1.99
CA ALA A 28 4.56 16.51 -1.84
C ALA A 28 4.57 15.92 -0.42
N GLY A 29 5.75 15.87 0.22
CA GLY A 29 5.93 15.36 1.57
C GLY A 29 5.45 16.30 2.67
N ALA A 30 5.39 17.61 2.42
CA ALA A 30 4.85 18.59 3.38
C ALA A 30 3.43 18.26 3.82
N ILE A 31 2.71 17.53 3.00
CA ILE A 31 1.35 17.04 3.24
C ILE A 31 1.33 15.91 4.28
N GLY A 32 2.37 15.09 4.35
CA GLY A 32 2.48 13.95 5.28
C GLY A 32 3.06 14.30 6.65
N THR A 33 3.52 15.54 6.85
CA THR A 33 4.07 15.99 8.14
C THR A 33 3.00 16.52 9.10
N ILE A 34 1.75 16.64 8.65
CA ILE A 34 0.64 17.02 9.51
C ILE A 34 0.30 15.84 10.42
N LEU A 35 0.33 16.08 11.71
CA LEU A 35 0.04 15.05 12.73
C LEU A 35 -1.28 14.32 12.46
N GLY A 36 -1.25 13.00 12.46
CA GLY A 36 -2.43 12.16 12.28
C GLY A 36 -2.84 11.89 10.83
N ILE A 37 -2.09 12.38 9.83
CA ILE A 37 -2.36 12.06 8.43
C ILE A 37 -1.51 10.86 8.00
N CYS A 38 -2.19 9.86 7.44
CA CYS A 38 -1.60 8.69 6.82
C CYS A 38 -1.76 8.80 5.31
N PRO A 39 -0.70 9.13 4.55
CA PRO A 39 -0.80 9.19 3.11
C PRO A 39 -0.96 7.77 2.52
N LEU A 40 -1.83 7.68 1.53
CA LEU A 40 -2.01 6.50 0.70
C LEU A 40 -1.38 6.76 -0.66
N LEU A 41 -0.49 5.86 -1.07
CA LEU A 41 0.27 5.98 -2.30
C LEU A 41 0.10 4.75 -3.16
N ASN A 42 0.41 4.90 -4.44
CA ASN A 42 0.62 3.76 -5.33
C ASN A 42 1.84 3.99 -6.22
N MET A 43 2.08 3.04 -7.11
CA MET A 43 3.12 3.14 -8.12
C MET A 43 2.47 3.38 -9.48
N ASP A 44 2.97 4.38 -10.21
CA ASP A 44 2.52 4.64 -11.58
C ASP A 44 3.13 3.64 -12.58
N ASN A 45 2.83 3.82 -13.88
CA ASN A 45 3.34 2.95 -14.94
C ASN A 45 4.85 3.09 -15.20
N GLU A 46 5.46 4.16 -14.73
CA GLU A 46 6.91 4.40 -14.81
C GLU A 46 7.68 3.93 -13.56
N GLY A 47 6.96 3.42 -12.55
CA GLY A 47 7.54 2.95 -11.30
C GLY A 47 7.78 4.05 -10.26
N ARG A 48 7.19 5.23 -10.43
CA ARG A 48 7.29 6.32 -9.46
C ARG A 48 6.22 6.17 -8.38
N LEU A 49 6.55 6.60 -7.17
CA LEU A 49 5.62 6.60 -6.04
C LEU A 49 4.75 7.85 -6.11
N ILE A 50 3.44 7.66 -6.18
CA ILE A 50 2.47 8.75 -6.35
C ILE A 50 1.54 8.81 -5.15
N PRO A 51 1.50 9.93 -4.40
CA PRO A 51 0.47 10.17 -3.39
C PRO A 51 -0.91 10.27 -4.05
N ARG A 52 -1.85 9.46 -3.58
CA ARG A 52 -3.22 9.41 -4.12
C ARG A 52 -4.26 9.95 -3.16
N ALA A 53 -4.03 9.83 -1.86
CA ALA A 53 -4.97 10.33 -0.86
C ALA A 53 -4.25 10.67 0.45
N LYS A 54 -4.86 11.57 1.21
CA LYS A 54 -4.45 11.96 2.56
C LYS A 54 -5.57 11.54 3.50
N ILE A 55 -5.29 10.54 4.32
CA ILE A 55 -6.31 9.95 5.18
C ILE A 55 -6.01 10.32 6.63
N ARG A 56 -7.01 10.86 7.32
CA ARG A 56 -6.91 11.10 8.76
C ARG A 56 -7.18 9.80 9.50
N SER A 57 -6.22 9.38 10.29
CA SER A 57 -6.21 8.18 11.11
C SER A 57 -5.77 6.89 10.38
N LYS A 58 -5.06 6.09 11.14
CA LYS A 58 -4.60 4.76 10.70
C LYS A 58 -5.77 3.83 10.40
N ARG A 59 -6.80 3.84 11.21
CA ARG A 59 -7.99 3.00 11.00
C ARG A 59 -8.65 3.26 9.64
N LYS A 60 -8.76 4.51 9.25
CA LYS A 60 -9.37 4.89 7.97
C LYS A 60 -8.48 4.54 6.79
N VAL A 61 -7.16 4.70 6.88
CA VAL A 61 -6.26 4.36 5.79
C VAL A 61 -6.20 2.85 5.57
N ILE A 62 -6.31 2.06 6.62
CA ILE A 62 -6.42 0.59 6.53
C ILE A 62 -7.68 0.20 5.76
N GLN A 63 -8.79 0.82 6.03
CA GLN A 63 -10.04 0.59 5.27
C GLN A 63 -9.91 1.06 3.82
N GLU A 64 -9.29 2.20 3.60
CA GLU A 64 -9.14 2.77 2.26
C GLU A 64 -8.22 1.93 1.36
N ILE A 65 -7.13 1.38 1.88
CA ILE A 65 -6.23 0.54 1.07
C ILE A 65 -6.95 -0.73 0.59
N VAL A 66 -7.80 -1.31 1.43
CA VAL A 66 -8.61 -2.48 1.07
C VAL A 66 -9.66 -2.09 0.02
N LYS A 67 -10.26 -0.92 0.13
CA LYS A 67 -11.17 -0.38 -0.88
C LYS A 67 -10.48 -0.19 -2.23
N ARG A 68 -9.25 0.31 -2.25
CA ARG A 68 -8.45 0.41 -3.49
C ARG A 68 -8.20 -0.95 -4.14
N MET A 69 -7.98 -1.99 -3.35
CA MET A 69 -7.89 -3.35 -3.87
C MET A 69 -9.23 -3.78 -4.49
N GLU A 70 -10.34 -3.52 -3.83
CA GLU A 70 -11.69 -3.82 -4.34
C GLU A 70 -11.95 -3.17 -5.70
N GLU A 71 -11.54 -1.91 -5.86
CA GLU A 71 -11.72 -1.13 -7.09
C GLU A 71 -10.80 -1.57 -8.24
N ASN A 72 -9.62 -2.12 -7.93
CA ASN A 72 -8.55 -2.37 -8.91
C ASN A 72 -8.22 -3.84 -9.14
N ALA A 73 -8.58 -4.75 -8.25
CA ALA A 73 -8.28 -6.17 -8.39
C ALA A 73 -8.99 -6.80 -9.59
N ASP A 74 -8.37 -7.80 -10.18
CA ASP A 74 -8.97 -8.59 -11.27
C ASP A 74 -10.27 -9.25 -10.80
N GLY A 75 -11.37 -8.87 -11.43
CA GLY A 75 -12.70 -9.36 -11.05
C GLY A 75 -13.29 -8.70 -9.79
N GLY A 76 -12.68 -7.62 -9.27
CA GLY A 76 -13.19 -6.93 -8.09
C GLY A 76 -13.28 -7.87 -6.88
N LEU A 77 -14.44 -7.95 -6.25
CA LEU A 77 -14.68 -8.84 -5.10
C LEU A 77 -14.58 -10.34 -5.43
N ASP A 78 -14.58 -10.71 -6.69
CA ASP A 78 -14.37 -12.09 -7.15
C ASP A 78 -12.90 -12.43 -7.36
N TYR A 79 -11.99 -11.56 -6.93
CA TYR A 79 -10.55 -11.79 -7.03
C TYR A 79 -10.14 -13.15 -6.46
N SER A 80 -9.54 -13.98 -7.30
CA SER A 80 -9.13 -15.35 -6.96
C SER A 80 -7.60 -15.56 -6.99
N GLY A 81 -6.84 -14.49 -7.16
CA GLY A 81 -5.39 -14.54 -7.14
C GLY A 81 -4.83 -14.49 -5.72
N LYS A 82 -3.51 -14.45 -5.63
CA LYS A 82 -2.79 -14.26 -4.36
C LYS A 82 -2.71 -12.80 -3.97
N CYS A 83 -2.61 -12.54 -2.69
CA CYS A 83 -2.38 -11.22 -2.12
C CYS A 83 -1.18 -11.28 -1.17
N TYR A 84 -0.28 -10.33 -1.30
CA TYR A 84 0.91 -10.22 -0.46
C TYR A 84 0.93 -8.87 0.25
N ILE A 85 1.45 -8.87 1.47
CA ILE A 85 1.72 -7.66 2.23
C ILE A 85 3.21 -7.64 2.61
N SER A 86 3.84 -6.48 2.50
CA SER A 86 5.13 -6.19 3.12
C SER A 86 4.95 -5.08 4.14
N GLN A 87 5.57 -5.22 5.30
CA GLN A 87 5.45 -4.25 6.38
C GLN A 87 6.81 -3.90 6.99
N SER A 88 6.90 -2.71 7.54
CA SER A 88 8.08 -2.18 8.20
C SER A 88 7.76 -1.78 9.63
N ALA A 89 8.12 -2.63 10.59
CA ALA A 89 7.94 -2.46 12.03
C ALA A 89 6.48 -2.13 12.45
N CYS A 90 5.49 -2.68 11.74
CA CYS A 90 4.06 -2.48 12.03
C CYS A 90 3.21 -3.72 11.71
N VAL A 91 3.63 -4.86 12.23
CA VAL A 91 3.01 -6.16 11.94
C VAL A 91 1.52 -6.22 12.30
N GLU A 92 1.09 -5.55 13.36
CA GLU A 92 -0.31 -5.55 13.75
C GLU A 92 -1.19 -4.79 12.74
N ASP A 93 -0.69 -3.69 12.18
CA ASP A 93 -1.38 -2.96 11.11
C ASP A 93 -1.47 -3.83 9.85
N ALA A 94 -0.41 -4.54 9.51
CA ALA A 94 -0.39 -5.48 8.38
C ALA A 94 -1.40 -6.62 8.58
N LYS A 95 -1.49 -7.17 9.78
CA LYS A 95 -2.48 -8.22 10.12
C LYS A 95 -3.91 -7.72 9.98
N GLU A 96 -4.18 -6.48 10.36
CA GLU A 96 -5.51 -5.89 10.23
C GLU A 96 -5.89 -5.69 8.76
N VAL A 97 -4.96 -5.23 7.92
CA VAL A 97 -5.17 -5.17 6.47
C VAL A 97 -5.44 -6.57 5.91
N ALA A 98 -4.65 -7.57 6.29
CA ALA A 98 -4.83 -8.95 5.85
C ALA A 98 -6.20 -9.52 6.25
N ARG A 99 -6.63 -9.25 7.49
CA ARG A 99 -7.94 -9.68 7.99
C ARG A 99 -9.07 -9.11 7.15
N LEU A 100 -9.02 -7.81 6.85
CA LEU A 100 -10.03 -7.15 6.02
C LEU A 100 -10.02 -7.66 4.58
N VAL A 101 -8.85 -7.91 4.01
CA VAL A 101 -8.73 -8.48 2.65
C VAL A 101 -9.36 -9.88 2.62
N GLU A 102 -9.01 -10.74 3.55
CA GLU A 102 -9.56 -12.11 3.63
C GLU A 102 -11.07 -12.11 3.84
N GLU A 103 -11.60 -11.16 4.60
CA GLU A 103 -13.05 -10.99 4.80
C GLU A 103 -13.76 -10.50 3.54
N ARG A 104 -13.17 -9.54 2.82
CA ARG A 104 -13.75 -8.90 1.63
C ARG A 104 -13.66 -9.74 0.36
N PHE A 105 -12.65 -10.60 0.25
CA PHE A 105 -12.36 -11.37 -0.97
C PHE A 105 -12.49 -12.87 -0.70
N PRO A 106 -13.71 -13.42 -0.73
CA PRO A 106 -13.96 -14.82 -0.35
C PRO A 106 -13.34 -15.85 -1.28
N LYS A 107 -12.98 -15.46 -2.50
CA LYS A 107 -12.34 -16.32 -3.50
C LYS A 107 -10.82 -16.21 -3.54
N LEU A 108 -10.23 -15.46 -2.62
CA LEU A 108 -8.78 -15.26 -2.54
C LEU A 108 -8.05 -16.62 -2.51
N CYS A 109 -6.95 -16.74 -3.25
CA CYS A 109 -6.13 -17.95 -3.31
C CYS A 109 -5.27 -18.08 -2.04
N GLY A 110 -5.78 -18.75 -1.03
CA GLY A 110 -5.13 -18.92 0.26
C GLY A 110 -5.21 -17.66 1.13
N LYS A 111 -4.43 -17.65 2.21
CA LYS A 111 -4.32 -16.50 3.09
C LYS A 111 -3.41 -15.43 2.51
N VAL A 112 -3.61 -14.19 2.95
CA VAL A 112 -2.66 -13.10 2.67
C VAL A 112 -1.31 -13.43 3.30
N GLU A 113 -0.26 -13.40 2.50
CA GLU A 113 1.10 -13.59 2.99
C GLU A 113 1.70 -12.26 3.45
N ILE A 114 2.16 -12.22 4.70
CA ILE A 114 2.78 -11.04 5.30
C ILE A 114 4.29 -11.26 5.43
N ASN A 115 5.06 -10.36 4.85
CA ASN A 115 6.52 -10.38 4.87
C ASN A 115 7.08 -9.05 5.40
N TYR A 116 8.36 -9.05 5.76
CA TYR A 116 9.09 -7.85 6.11
C TYR A 116 9.55 -7.11 4.85
N VAL A 117 9.51 -5.78 4.91
CA VAL A 117 10.19 -4.95 3.91
C VAL A 117 11.69 -5.18 4.03
N GLY A 118 12.36 -5.39 2.90
CA GLY A 118 13.83 -5.55 2.86
C GLY A 118 14.55 -4.27 3.29
N THR A 119 15.81 -4.41 3.70
CA THR A 119 16.60 -3.29 4.29
C THR A 119 16.78 -2.11 3.34
N THR A 120 17.01 -2.37 2.05
CA THR A 120 17.15 -1.30 1.05
C THR A 120 15.87 -0.48 0.91
N ILE A 121 14.74 -1.15 0.71
CA ILE A 121 13.43 -0.47 0.62
C ILE A 121 13.07 0.17 1.96
N GLY A 122 13.31 -0.52 3.08
CA GLY A 122 13.02 -0.03 4.42
C GLY A 122 13.77 1.26 4.77
N SER A 123 14.99 1.42 4.31
CA SER A 123 15.75 2.68 4.52
C SER A 123 15.16 3.87 3.78
N HIS A 124 14.35 3.64 2.74
CA HIS A 124 13.67 4.70 1.96
C HIS A 124 12.22 4.91 2.37
N THR A 125 11.59 3.94 2.99
CA THR A 125 10.16 4.00 3.40
C THR A 125 9.97 4.20 4.90
N GLY A 126 10.91 3.75 5.71
CA GLY A 126 10.88 3.86 7.17
C GLY A 126 9.86 2.95 7.86
N PRO A 127 9.83 2.98 9.20
CA PRO A 127 8.86 2.22 9.98
C PRO A 127 7.45 2.76 9.77
N GLY A 128 6.44 1.89 9.98
CA GLY A 128 5.02 2.25 9.84
C GLY A 128 4.49 2.16 8.41
N THR A 129 5.22 1.55 7.50
CA THR A 129 4.77 1.32 6.11
C THR A 129 4.14 -0.06 5.97
N VAL A 130 2.95 -0.11 5.37
CA VAL A 130 2.27 -1.32 4.92
C VAL A 130 2.03 -1.23 3.43
N ALA A 131 2.52 -2.21 2.69
CA ALA A 131 2.35 -2.31 1.24
C ALA A 131 1.54 -3.54 0.87
N LEU A 132 0.56 -3.36 0.00
CA LEU A 132 -0.38 -4.38 -0.47
C LEU A 132 -0.16 -4.64 -1.96
N PHE A 133 -0.01 -5.91 -2.33
CA PHE A 133 0.27 -6.33 -3.70
C PHE A 133 -0.77 -7.33 -4.18
N PHE A 134 -1.32 -7.06 -5.36
CA PHE A 134 -2.31 -7.93 -6.00
C PHE A 134 -2.33 -7.72 -7.51
N TRP A 135 -2.87 -8.69 -8.24
CA TRP A 135 -3.08 -8.56 -9.68
C TRP A 135 -4.38 -7.80 -9.97
N GLY A 136 -4.34 -6.90 -10.90
CA GLY A 136 -5.51 -6.10 -11.20
C GLY A 136 -5.42 -5.31 -12.50
N LYS A 137 -6.14 -4.21 -12.54
CA LYS A 137 -6.14 -3.28 -13.67
C LYS A 137 -4.72 -2.78 -13.96
N LYS A 138 -4.45 -2.47 -15.21
CA LYS A 138 -3.19 -1.86 -15.61
C LYS A 138 -3.02 -0.53 -14.87
N ARG A 139 -1.84 -0.33 -14.29
CA ARG A 139 -1.50 0.92 -13.61
C ARG A 139 -1.51 2.08 -14.60
N GLU A 140 -1.97 3.21 -14.14
CA GLU A 140 -2.02 4.47 -14.89
C GLU A 140 -0.91 5.42 -14.43
N ALA A 141 -0.75 6.47 -15.15
CA ALA A 141 0.19 7.53 -14.82
C ALA A 141 -0.17 8.27 -13.51
#